data_3a1fdd9479f45409244fb28e5aeb0887
#
_entry.id   3a1fdd9479f45409244fb28e5aeb0887
#
_cell.length_a   1.000
_cell.length_b   1.000
_cell.length_c   1.000
_cell.angle_alpha   90.00
_cell.angle_beta   90.00
_cell.angle_gamma   90.00
#
_symmetry.space_group_name_H-M   'P 1'
#
loop_
_entity.id
_entity.type
_entity.pdbx_description
1 polymer ?
#
loop_
_entity_poly.entity_id
_entity_poly.type
_entity_poly.pdbx_seq_one_letter_code
_entity_poly.pdbx_strand_id
1 'polypeptide(L)'
;LFKEDNEKARDLALQRYLSGINQYLEEPIEECLASDADGKPCIEAMSAVDLEEKIHLPKGNIFHGDLTWPFAESEEEVGQWGVETEHPNLFLCGSSAKRGGAVSGIPGHNAAKKVLQESMDGS
;
A
#
# COMPACT_ATOMS: atom_id res chain seq x y z
N LEU A 1 3.08 -16.14 15.00
CA LEU A 1 4.51 -15.91 14.81
C LEU A 1 4.80 -14.40 14.77
N PHE A 2 4.42 -13.66 13.71
CA PHE A 2 4.66 -12.21 13.61
C PHE A 2 3.97 -11.38 14.70
N LYS A 3 2.86 -11.81 15.26
CA LYS A 3 2.17 -11.11 16.36
C LYS A 3 2.80 -11.33 17.74
N GLU A 4 3.60 -12.37 17.90
CA GLU A 4 4.22 -12.72 19.18
C GLU A 4 5.62 -12.14 19.29
N ASP A 5 6.38 -12.22 18.20
CA ASP A 5 7.75 -11.71 18.09
C ASP A 5 8.01 -11.31 16.62
N ASN A 6 7.64 -10.06 16.28
CA ASN A 6 7.71 -9.57 14.92
C ASN A 6 9.15 -9.50 14.41
N GLU A 7 10.06 -8.99 15.22
CA GLU A 7 11.46 -8.78 14.83
C GLU A 7 12.12 -10.14 14.48
N LYS A 8 12.04 -11.09 15.36
CA LYS A 8 12.61 -12.43 15.14
C LYS A 8 11.99 -13.15 13.95
N ALA A 9 10.67 -13.02 13.76
CA ALA A 9 9.98 -13.63 12.64
C ALA A 9 10.38 -13.00 11.30
N ARG A 10 10.52 -11.67 11.27
CA ARG A 10 11.00 -10.91 10.10
C ARG A 10 12.43 -11.29 9.73
N ASP A 11 13.33 -11.34 10.72
CA ASP A 11 14.73 -11.67 10.49
C ASP A 11 14.88 -13.13 9.99
N LEU A 12 14.12 -14.06 10.56
CA LEU A 12 14.09 -15.44 10.07
C LEU A 12 13.56 -15.53 8.63
N ALA A 13 12.53 -14.77 8.30
CA ALA A 13 12.00 -14.72 6.94
C ALA A 13 13.06 -14.14 5.98
N LEU A 14 13.69 -13.02 6.32
CA LEU A 14 14.74 -12.41 5.52
C LEU A 14 15.88 -13.40 5.24
N GLN A 15 16.40 -14.07 6.28
CA GLN A 15 17.45 -15.07 6.12
C GLN A 15 17.05 -16.20 5.16
N ARG A 16 15.82 -16.68 5.23
CA ARG A 16 15.31 -17.71 4.32
C ARG A 16 15.22 -17.21 2.88
N TYR A 17 14.78 -15.97 2.66
CA TYR A 17 14.73 -15.36 1.33
C TYR A 17 16.13 -15.20 0.74
N LEU A 18 17.09 -14.66 1.50
CA LEU A 18 18.47 -14.52 1.05
C LEU A 18 19.11 -15.87 0.74
N SER A 19 18.97 -16.85 1.63
CA SER A 19 19.44 -18.21 1.39
C SER A 19 18.81 -18.86 0.15
N GLY A 20 17.52 -18.59 -0.12
CA GLY A 20 16.85 -19.06 -1.32
C GLY A 20 17.39 -18.43 -2.59
N ILE A 21 17.61 -17.11 -2.60
CA ILE A 21 18.16 -16.37 -3.73
C ILE A 21 19.60 -16.81 -4.04
N ASN A 22 20.43 -16.96 -2.99
CA ASN A 22 21.84 -17.32 -3.12
C ASN A 22 22.08 -18.69 -3.80
N GLN A 23 21.07 -19.57 -3.82
CA GLN A 23 21.16 -20.83 -4.57
C GLN A 23 21.25 -20.65 -6.10
N TYR A 24 20.88 -19.48 -6.61
CA TYR A 24 20.85 -19.16 -8.04
C TYR A 24 21.91 -18.12 -8.46
N LEU A 25 22.74 -17.68 -7.50
CA LEU A 25 23.79 -16.70 -7.73
C LEU A 25 25.17 -17.34 -7.66
N GLU A 26 26.13 -16.81 -8.41
CA GLU A 26 27.53 -17.24 -8.38
C GLU A 26 28.23 -16.81 -7.08
N GLU A 27 27.84 -15.67 -6.52
CA GLU A 27 28.30 -15.12 -5.24
C GLU A 27 27.09 -14.70 -4.38
N PRO A 28 27.22 -14.74 -3.04
CA PRO A 28 26.12 -14.35 -2.16
C PRO A 28 25.66 -12.92 -2.41
N ILE A 29 24.33 -12.67 -2.43
CA ILE A 29 23.77 -11.35 -2.67
C ILE A 29 24.25 -10.33 -1.62
N GLU A 30 24.56 -10.77 -0.42
CA GLU A 30 25.07 -9.95 0.67
C GLU A 30 26.41 -9.27 0.33
N GLU A 31 27.22 -9.88 -0.54
CA GLU A 31 28.48 -9.31 -1.04
C GLU A 31 28.25 -8.25 -2.13
N CYS A 32 27.08 -8.26 -2.74
CA CYS A 32 26.68 -7.31 -3.79
C CYS A 32 25.91 -6.10 -3.26
N LEU A 33 25.53 -6.11 -1.99
CA LEU A 33 24.75 -5.00 -1.39
C LEU A 33 25.61 -3.74 -1.24
N ALA A 34 25.04 -2.60 -1.60
CA ALA A 34 25.61 -1.32 -1.23
C ALA A 34 25.62 -1.16 0.30
N SER A 35 26.53 -0.37 0.80
CA SER A 35 26.60 0.00 2.21
C SER A 35 26.29 1.48 2.40
N ASP A 36 25.67 1.83 3.53
CA ASP A 36 25.51 3.22 3.94
C ASP A 36 26.83 3.84 4.42
N ALA A 37 26.77 5.09 4.90
CA ALA A 37 27.94 5.83 5.37
C ALA A 37 28.63 5.16 6.58
N ASP A 38 27.89 4.36 7.35
CA ASP A 38 28.40 3.66 8.54
C ASP A 38 28.85 2.22 8.21
N GLY A 39 28.83 1.83 6.93
CA GLY A 39 29.20 0.50 6.45
C GLY A 39 28.14 -0.57 6.65
N LYS A 40 26.92 -0.20 6.99
CA LYS A 40 25.79 -1.13 7.14
C LYS A 40 25.20 -1.48 5.77
N PRO A 41 24.91 -2.77 5.51
CA PRO A 41 24.28 -3.16 4.25
C PRO A 41 22.95 -2.47 4.02
N CYS A 42 22.73 -1.96 2.80
CA CYS A 42 21.48 -1.33 2.38
C CYS A 42 20.43 -2.40 2.04
N ILE A 43 19.90 -3.03 3.08
CA ILE A 43 18.80 -3.98 2.99
C ILE A 43 17.76 -3.65 4.04
N GLU A 44 16.52 -3.63 3.66
CA GLU A 44 15.40 -3.44 4.57
C GLU A 44 14.38 -4.57 4.39
N ALA A 45 13.93 -5.12 5.50
CA ALA A 45 12.82 -6.06 5.54
C ALA A 45 11.70 -5.47 6.40
N MET A 46 10.48 -5.50 5.90
CA MET A 46 9.30 -5.08 6.64
C MET A 46 8.25 -6.19 6.61
N SER A 47 7.69 -6.49 7.77
CA SER A 47 6.53 -7.36 7.89
C SER A 47 5.22 -6.57 7.72
N ALA A 48 4.09 -7.27 7.65
CA ALA A 48 2.78 -6.65 7.67
C ALA A 48 2.53 -5.83 8.97
N VAL A 49 3.12 -6.27 10.09
CA VAL A 49 3.06 -5.53 11.36
C VAL A 49 3.84 -4.24 11.29
N ASP A 50 5.06 -4.28 10.73
CA ASP A 50 5.87 -3.07 10.53
C ASP A 50 5.17 -2.05 9.61
N LEU A 51 4.51 -2.50 8.55
CA LEU A 51 3.77 -1.64 7.62
C LEU A 51 2.56 -0.98 8.31
N GLU A 52 1.85 -1.72 9.15
CA GLU A 52 0.74 -1.17 9.92
C GLU A 52 1.23 -0.12 10.94
N GLU A 53 2.33 -0.38 11.64
CA GLU A 53 2.89 0.52 12.63
C GLU A 53 3.55 1.77 12.02
N LYS A 54 4.35 1.60 10.97
CA LYS A 54 5.14 2.69 10.37
C LYS A 54 4.35 3.62 9.47
N ILE A 55 3.43 3.08 8.67
CA ILE A 55 2.70 3.82 7.64
C ILE A 55 1.18 3.71 7.74
N HIS A 56 0.69 3.14 8.83
CA HIS A 56 -0.73 2.95 9.12
C HIS A 56 -1.49 2.19 8.01
N LEU A 57 -0.81 1.23 7.37
CA LEU A 57 -1.39 0.38 6.35
C LEU A 57 -2.15 -0.77 7.03
N PRO A 58 -3.50 -0.82 7.00
CA PRO A 58 -4.27 -1.79 7.77
C PRO A 58 -3.82 -3.23 7.49
N LYS A 59 -3.37 -3.94 8.52
CA LYS A 59 -2.85 -5.32 8.45
C LYS A 59 -1.72 -5.51 7.42
N GLY A 60 -1.03 -4.45 7.04
CA GLY A 60 -0.02 -4.46 5.98
C GLY A 60 -0.56 -4.79 4.59
N ASN A 61 -1.85 -4.58 4.36
CA ASN A 61 -2.49 -4.90 3.10
C ASN A 61 -2.19 -3.82 2.04
N ILE A 62 -1.44 -4.19 1.00
CA ILE A 62 -1.06 -3.28 -0.09
C ILE A 62 -2.26 -2.70 -0.87
N PHE A 63 -3.42 -3.30 -0.76
CA PHE A 63 -4.66 -2.81 -1.36
C PHE A 63 -5.48 -1.95 -0.38
N HIS A 64 -5.01 -1.73 0.84
CA HIS A 64 -5.65 -0.97 1.93
C HIS A 64 -6.97 -1.55 2.45
N GLY A 65 -7.53 -2.56 1.83
CA GLY A 65 -8.79 -3.20 2.15
C GLY A 65 -9.07 -4.38 1.23
N ASP A 66 -10.31 -4.80 1.18
CA ASP A 66 -10.75 -5.82 0.26
C ASP A 66 -10.74 -5.30 -1.18
N LEU A 67 -10.37 -6.15 -2.12
CA LEU A 67 -10.49 -5.83 -3.54
C LEU A 67 -11.98 -5.75 -3.89
N THR A 68 -12.40 -4.58 -4.35
CA THR A 68 -13.75 -4.33 -4.81
C THR A 68 -13.80 -4.17 -6.32
N TRP A 69 -14.96 -4.46 -6.90
CA TRP A 69 -15.18 -4.24 -8.31
C TRP A 69 -15.14 -2.73 -8.62
N PRO A 70 -14.38 -2.28 -9.64
CA PRO A 70 -14.19 -0.85 -9.89
C PRO A 70 -15.37 -0.16 -10.57
N PHE A 71 -16.38 -0.91 -10.97
CA PHE A 71 -17.59 -0.38 -11.61
C PHE A 71 -18.76 -0.34 -10.63
N ALA A 72 -19.84 0.34 -11.01
CA ALA A 72 -21.06 0.38 -10.23
C ALA A 72 -21.68 -1.02 -10.10
N GLU A 73 -21.98 -1.44 -8.88
CA GLU A 73 -22.63 -2.72 -8.54
C GLU A 73 -24.13 -2.54 -8.25
N SER A 74 -24.57 -1.28 -8.06
CA SER A 74 -25.98 -0.90 -7.85
C SER A 74 -26.33 0.38 -8.61
N GLU A 75 -27.61 0.67 -8.75
CA GLU A 75 -28.09 1.92 -9.38
C GLU A 75 -27.65 3.15 -8.59
N GLU A 76 -27.51 3.06 -7.28
CA GLU A 76 -27.08 4.14 -6.40
C GLU A 76 -25.62 4.55 -6.62
N GLU A 77 -24.81 3.64 -7.11
CA GLU A 77 -23.40 3.88 -7.43
C GLU A 77 -23.17 4.46 -8.83
N VAL A 78 -24.20 4.48 -9.65
CA VAL A 78 -24.10 5.04 -11.01
C VAL A 78 -23.88 6.54 -10.92
N GLY A 79 -22.82 7.03 -11.57
CA GLY A 79 -22.42 8.43 -11.54
C GLY A 79 -21.54 8.83 -10.35
N GLN A 80 -21.29 7.94 -9.38
CA GLN A 80 -20.31 8.20 -8.34
C GLN A 80 -18.88 8.03 -8.84
N TRP A 81 -17.98 8.83 -8.27
CA TRP A 81 -16.56 8.78 -8.61
C TRP A 81 -15.78 7.68 -7.90
N GLY A 82 -16.38 7.04 -6.87
CA GLY A 82 -15.75 6.00 -6.04
C GLY A 82 -14.71 6.55 -5.07
N VAL A 83 -14.82 7.82 -4.73
CA VAL A 83 -13.97 8.54 -3.79
C VAL A 83 -14.76 9.05 -2.59
N GLU A 84 -16.07 8.96 -2.66
CA GLU A 84 -17.02 9.39 -1.65
C GLU A 84 -16.86 8.53 -0.39
N THR A 85 -17.11 9.12 0.77
CA THR A 85 -17.17 8.45 2.07
C THR A 85 -18.52 8.67 2.74
N GLU A 86 -18.77 7.98 3.84
CA GLU A 86 -19.95 8.22 4.68
C GLU A 86 -19.95 9.61 5.35
N HIS A 87 -18.80 10.28 5.37
CA HIS A 87 -18.66 11.62 5.95
C HIS A 87 -18.80 12.68 4.85
N PRO A 88 -19.71 13.66 5.02
CA PRO A 88 -19.84 14.76 4.07
C PRO A 88 -18.51 15.54 3.95
N ASN A 89 -18.18 15.95 2.75
CA ASN A 89 -16.97 16.72 2.42
C ASN A 89 -15.63 15.97 2.70
N LEU A 90 -15.66 14.66 2.86
CA LEU A 90 -14.46 13.83 2.99
C LEU A 90 -14.36 12.88 1.81
N PHE A 91 -13.31 13.02 1.02
CA PHE A 91 -13.07 12.20 -0.18
C PHE A 91 -11.72 11.47 -0.09
N LEU A 92 -11.68 10.25 -0.62
CA LEU A 92 -10.46 9.46 -0.71
C LEU A 92 -9.79 9.71 -2.06
N CYS A 93 -8.53 10.14 -2.05
CA CYS A 93 -7.77 10.42 -3.27
C CYS A 93 -6.61 9.44 -3.53
N GLY A 94 -6.47 8.44 -2.68
CA GLY A 94 -5.38 7.46 -2.75
C GLY A 94 -5.84 6.06 -3.18
N SER A 95 -4.95 5.09 -3.04
CA SER A 95 -5.18 3.68 -3.40
C SER A 95 -6.28 2.98 -2.60
N SER A 96 -6.75 3.58 -1.51
CA SER A 96 -7.89 3.10 -0.72
C SER A 96 -9.26 3.53 -1.27
N ALA A 97 -9.33 4.38 -2.29
CA ALA A 97 -10.59 4.70 -2.96
C ALA A 97 -11.14 3.48 -3.71
N LYS A 98 -12.48 3.37 -3.84
CA LYS A 98 -13.14 2.20 -4.46
C LYS A 98 -12.61 1.90 -5.88
N ARG A 99 -12.32 2.95 -6.66
CA ARG A 99 -11.75 2.83 -8.01
C ARG A 99 -10.25 3.10 -8.03
N GLY A 100 -9.61 2.87 -6.90
CA GLY A 100 -8.18 3.01 -6.72
C GLY A 100 -7.43 1.76 -7.10
N GLY A 101 -6.25 1.66 -6.58
CA GLY A 101 -5.33 0.57 -6.78
C GLY A 101 -4.25 0.92 -7.79
N ALA A 102 -3.07 0.38 -7.54
CA ALA A 102 -1.84 0.68 -8.25
C ALA A 102 -1.52 2.20 -8.30
N VAL A 103 -0.50 2.57 -9.03
CA VAL A 103 -0.08 3.96 -9.21
C VAL A 103 -0.69 4.51 -10.52
N SER A 104 -2.02 4.58 -10.59
CA SER A 104 -2.72 4.98 -11.83
C SER A 104 -3.06 6.46 -11.89
N GLY A 105 -3.08 7.16 -10.75
CA GLY A 105 -3.58 8.54 -10.65
C GLY A 105 -5.10 8.69 -10.75
N ILE A 106 -5.84 7.63 -11.04
CA ILE A 106 -7.31 7.65 -11.18
C ILE A 106 -8.00 8.16 -9.92
N PRO A 107 -7.68 7.69 -8.70
CA PRO A 107 -8.34 8.19 -7.50
C PRO A 107 -8.16 9.68 -7.27
N GLY A 108 -6.94 10.18 -7.50
CA GLY A 108 -6.66 11.62 -7.38
C GLY A 108 -7.44 12.46 -8.39
N HIS A 109 -7.50 11.99 -9.65
CA HIS A 109 -8.32 12.62 -10.69
C HIS A 109 -9.81 12.64 -10.29
N ASN A 110 -10.33 11.51 -9.84
CA ASN A 110 -11.74 11.38 -9.46
C ASN A 110 -12.08 12.28 -8.26
N ALA A 111 -11.22 12.31 -7.23
CA ALA A 111 -11.42 13.19 -6.07
C ALA A 111 -11.41 14.67 -6.46
N ALA A 112 -10.49 15.09 -7.34
CA ALA A 112 -10.46 16.47 -7.84
C ALA A 112 -11.74 16.84 -8.60
N LYS A 113 -12.24 15.93 -9.45
CA LYS A 113 -13.51 16.14 -10.18
C LYS A 113 -14.69 16.25 -9.23
N LYS A 114 -14.75 15.39 -8.20
CA LYS A 114 -15.82 15.43 -7.21
C LYS A 114 -15.85 16.75 -6.44
N VAL A 115 -14.69 17.21 -5.96
CA VAL A 115 -14.55 18.50 -5.25
C VAL A 115 -14.99 19.67 -6.13
N LEU A 116 -14.61 19.66 -7.42
CA LEU A 116 -15.02 20.72 -8.36
C LEU A 116 -16.53 20.73 -8.60
N GLN A 117 -17.17 19.58 -8.76
CA GLN A 117 -18.63 19.48 -8.91
C GLN A 117 -19.35 20.07 -7.70
N GLU A 118 -18.98 19.67 -6.47
CA GLU A 118 -19.62 20.19 -5.27
C GLU A 118 -19.41 21.70 -5.07
N SER A 119 -18.26 22.22 -5.48
CA SER A 119 -18.00 23.66 -5.43
C SER A 119 -18.87 24.46 -6.41
N MET A 120 -19.28 23.85 -7.51
CA MET A 120 -20.15 24.47 -8.52
C MET A 120 -21.63 24.38 -8.14
N ASP A 121 -22.04 23.26 -7.51
CA ASP A 121 -23.43 23.03 -7.10
C ASP A 121 -23.80 23.79 -5.82
N GLY A 122 -22.81 24.23 -5.03
CA GLY A 122 -22.98 25.02 -3.80
C GLY A 122 -22.94 26.55 -4.01
N SER A 123 -22.84 27.01 -5.25
CA SER A 123 -22.83 28.43 -5.65
C SER A 123 -24.14 28.82 -6.30
#